data_1a02f12366d6819fd4e6966babace17a
#
_entry.id   1a02f12366d6819fd4e6966babace17a
#
_cell.length_a   1.000
_cell.length_b   1.000
_cell.length_c   1.000
_cell.angle_alpha   90.00
_cell.angle_beta   90.00
_cell.angle_gamma   90.00
#
_symmetry.space_group_name_H-M   'P 1'
#
loop_
_entity.id
_entity.type
_entity.pdbx_description
1 polymer ?
#
loop_
_entity_poly.entity_id
_entity_poly.type
_entity_poly.pdbx_seq_one_letter_code
_entity_poly.pdbx_strand_id
1 'polypeptide(L)'
;MDLQFSGRRTLVVGGSYGIGLAAARQMAGEGAELVLVSRSAENLAKAAAAIRERTGREPAWLAADITEADAAGRIAEEIATRWDALDVLVTAVGGSIRSAFADLSDEDWLHNYSFNILSTVRAIRAMLPFLKRGNSPAVVVLGAASAKMPYAHQIVSNVHKAGLLGLVKTLAGEFAADGIRINCVGPGRTLTPLWTNRADKMAAERNVSPAEIFAEFSKDIPLGRFAEPDEVAVMVSFLASPLASYVTGQAVNVDGGIARGLL
;
A
#
# COMPACT_ATOMS: atom_id res chain seq x y z
N MET A 1 4.70 21.86 -1.30
CA MET A 1 5.75 21.46 -0.30
C MET A 1 6.66 20.52 -1.07
N ASP A 2 7.94 20.75 -1.08
CA ASP A 2 8.92 19.82 -1.65
C ASP A 2 9.16 18.69 -0.63
N LEU A 3 8.84 17.46 -1.01
CA LEU A 3 9.01 16.26 -0.18
C LEU A 3 10.42 15.65 -0.31
N GLN A 4 11.30 16.27 -1.07
CA GLN A 4 12.72 15.91 -1.22
C GLN A 4 12.94 14.51 -1.81
N PHE A 5 12.21 14.16 -2.86
CA PHE A 5 12.38 12.88 -3.55
C PHE A 5 13.43 12.88 -4.66
N SER A 6 14.03 14.02 -5.00
CA SER A 6 15.00 14.09 -6.09
C SER A 6 16.14 13.07 -5.91
N GLY A 7 16.28 12.15 -6.88
CA GLY A 7 17.29 11.08 -6.88
C GLY A 7 17.08 9.96 -5.85
N ARG A 8 15.95 9.91 -5.14
CA ARG A 8 15.68 8.85 -4.16
C ARG A 8 15.26 7.56 -4.84
N ARG A 9 15.96 6.49 -4.55
CA ARG A 9 15.70 5.13 -5.04
C ARG A 9 14.50 4.54 -4.32
N THR A 10 13.44 4.33 -5.08
CA THR A 10 12.12 4.01 -4.54
C THR A 10 11.54 2.75 -5.17
N LEU A 11 11.21 1.77 -4.36
CA LEU A 11 10.49 0.56 -4.76
C LEU A 11 9.04 0.62 -4.31
N VAL A 12 8.10 0.43 -5.25
CA VAL A 12 6.66 0.34 -4.94
C VAL A 12 6.13 -1.04 -5.32
N VAL A 13 5.90 -1.89 -4.33
CA VAL A 13 5.25 -3.19 -4.50
C VAL A 13 3.74 -3.00 -4.42
N GLY A 14 3.03 -3.34 -5.50
CA GLY A 14 1.62 -2.99 -5.71
C GLY A 14 1.45 -1.63 -6.43
N GLY A 15 2.42 -1.24 -7.27
CA GLY A 15 2.50 0.07 -7.91
C GLY A 15 1.75 0.22 -9.25
N SER A 16 0.93 -0.76 -9.67
CA SER A 16 0.31 -0.74 -11.01
C SER A 16 -1.05 -0.07 -11.09
N TYR A 17 -1.73 0.15 -9.96
CA TYR A 17 -3.02 0.87 -9.89
C TYR A 17 -3.31 1.38 -8.47
N GLY A 18 -4.41 2.13 -8.32
CA GLY A 18 -4.92 2.61 -7.05
C GLY A 18 -3.90 3.46 -6.27
N ILE A 19 -3.86 3.28 -4.96
CA ILE A 19 -3.05 4.09 -4.04
C ILE A 19 -1.55 3.93 -4.31
N GLY A 20 -1.09 2.69 -4.61
CA GLY A 20 0.32 2.44 -4.91
C GLY A 20 0.80 3.19 -6.16
N LEU A 21 0.00 3.20 -7.23
CA LEU A 21 0.30 3.97 -8.44
C LEU A 21 0.23 5.48 -8.16
N ALA A 22 -0.76 5.94 -7.39
CA ALA A 22 -0.89 7.35 -7.04
C ALA A 22 0.35 7.85 -6.26
N ALA A 23 0.81 7.06 -5.26
CA ALA A 23 2.03 7.37 -4.52
C ALA A 23 3.27 7.38 -5.44
N ALA A 24 3.40 6.37 -6.32
CA ALA A 24 4.49 6.33 -7.29
C ALA A 24 4.51 7.57 -8.19
N ARG A 25 3.34 8.00 -8.71
CA ARG A 25 3.22 9.23 -9.53
C ARG A 25 3.65 10.49 -8.77
N GLN A 26 3.25 10.62 -7.52
CA GLN A 26 3.63 11.78 -6.70
C GLN A 26 5.14 11.82 -6.46
N MET A 27 5.74 10.70 -6.04
CA MET A 27 7.18 10.60 -5.79
C MET A 27 7.98 10.81 -7.08
N ALA A 28 7.53 10.25 -8.22
CA ALA A 28 8.16 10.49 -9.52
C ALA A 28 8.09 11.97 -9.93
N GLY A 29 6.96 12.63 -9.66
CA GLY A 29 6.77 14.05 -9.94
C GLY A 29 7.76 14.95 -9.19
N GLU A 30 8.28 14.49 -8.06
CA GLU A 30 9.32 15.16 -7.29
C GLU A 30 10.74 14.61 -7.55
N GLY A 31 10.89 13.74 -8.56
CA GLY A 31 12.19 13.31 -9.04
C GLY A 31 12.72 12.00 -8.46
N ALA A 32 11.88 11.18 -7.82
CA ALA A 32 12.28 9.84 -7.40
C ALA A 32 12.66 8.95 -8.58
N GLU A 33 13.65 8.10 -8.37
CA GLU A 33 13.96 6.97 -9.25
C GLU A 33 13.10 5.78 -8.82
N LEU A 34 12.30 5.23 -9.75
CA LEU A 34 11.27 4.26 -9.39
C LEU A 34 11.49 2.88 -10.02
N VAL A 35 11.23 1.86 -9.22
CA VAL A 35 10.89 0.51 -9.66
C VAL A 35 9.47 0.17 -9.18
N LEU A 36 8.61 -0.25 -10.11
CA LEU A 36 7.25 -0.70 -9.82
C LEU A 36 7.19 -2.23 -9.88
N VAL A 37 6.53 -2.83 -8.90
CA VAL A 37 6.29 -4.29 -8.89
C VAL A 37 4.81 -4.56 -8.77
N SER A 38 4.28 -5.42 -9.61
CA SER A 38 2.95 -6.03 -9.49
C SER A 38 2.84 -7.28 -10.38
N ARG A 39 1.72 -8.00 -10.31
CA ARG A 39 1.50 -9.26 -11.04
C ARG A 39 1.33 -9.09 -12.55
N SER A 40 0.71 -8.00 -12.98
CA SER A 40 0.34 -7.78 -14.38
C SER A 40 1.36 -6.89 -15.08
N ALA A 41 2.10 -7.47 -16.04
CA ALA A 41 3.01 -6.73 -16.91
C ALA A 41 2.27 -5.64 -17.72
N GLU A 42 1.06 -5.94 -18.21
CA GLU A 42 0.24 -4.97 -18.93
C GLU A 42 -0.11 -3.75 -18.09
N ASN A 43 -0.55 -3.96 -16.84
CA ASN A 43 -0.89 -2.84 -15.94
C ASN A 43 0.35 -2.05 -15.53
N LEU A 44 1.50 -2.71 -15.37
CA LEU A 44 2.77 -2.04 -15.09
C LEU A 44 3.23 -1.19 -16.26
N ALA A 45 3.15 -1.69 -17.49
CA ALA A 45 3.48 -0.93 -18.67
C ALA A 45 2.59 0.32 -18.83
N LYS A 46 1.27 0.19 -18.60
CA LYS A 46 0.34 1.33 -18.57
C LYS A 46 0.70 2.33 -17.47
N ALA A 47 1.02 1.86 -16.28
CA ALA A 47 1.43 2.69 -15.15
C ALA A 47 2.73 3.44 -15.46
N ALA A 48 3.73 2.77 -16.01
CA ALA A 48 5.00 3.36 -16.39
C ALA A 48 4.82 4.45 -17.48
N ALA A 49 4.02 4.17 -18.50
CA ALA A 49 3.69 5.14 -19.56
C ALA A 49 3.00 6.39 -18.99
N ALA A 50 2.02 6.22 -18.09
CA ALA A 50 1.32 7.32 -17.46
C ALA A 50 2.22 8.18 -16.55
N ILE A 51 3.18 7.56 -15.86
CA ILE A 51 4.19 8.29 -15.08
C ILE A 51 5.12 9.06 -16.01
N ARG A 52 5.61 8.42 -17.09
CA ARG A 52 6.48 9.06 -18.09
C ARG A 52 5.81 10.28 -18.74
N GLU A 53 4.56 10.15 -19.13
CA GLU A 53 3.79 11.24 -19.73
C GLU A 53 3.74 12.47 -18.82
N ARG A 54 3.55 12.24 -17.51
CA ARG A 54 3.40 13.31 -16.52
C ARG A 54 4.73 13.91 -16.05
N THR A 55 5.80 13.11 -15.99
CA THR A 55 7.05 13.50 -15.32
C THR A 55 8.26 13.58 -16.26
N GLY A 56 8.11 13.09 -17.51
CA GLY A 56 9.22 12.93 -18.45
C GLY A 56 10.16 11.76 -18.11
N ARG A 57 9.92 11.01 -17.04
CA ARG A 57 10.77 9.90 -16.56
C ARG A 57 9.98 8.61 -16.57
N GLU A 58 10.51 7.59 -17.21
CA GLU A 58 9.91 6.27 -17.24
C GLU A 58 10.44 5.42 -16.08
N PRO A 59 9.56 4.95 -15.15
CA PRO A 59 10.00 4.04 -14.12
C PRO A 59 10.33 2.67 -14.70
N ALA A 60 11.30 2.00 -14.09
CA ALA A 60 11.49 0.58 -14.31
C ALA A 60 10.35 -0.21 -13.66
N TRP A 61 10.13 -1.44 -14.14
CA TRP A 61 9.13 -2.31 -13.52
C TRP A 61 9.47 -3.79 -13.68
N LEU A 62 8.95 -4.60 -12.76
CA LEU A 62 9.07 -6.06 -12.75
C LEU A 62 7.70 -6.70 -12.50
N ALA A 63 7.28 -7.60 -13.37
CA ALA A 63 6.09 -8.41 -13.15
C ALA A 63 6.42 -9.57 -12.21
N ALA A 64 5.88 -9.51 -10.99
CA ALA A 64 6.06 -10.54 -9.97
C ALA A 64 4.86 -10.59 -9.02
N ASP A 65 4.43 -11.79 -8.65
CA ASP A 65 3.46 -11.98 -7.57
C ASP A 65 4.21 -12.19 -6.25
N ILE A 66 4.21 -11.19 -5.38
CA ILE A 66 4.90 -11.22 -4.09
C ILE A 66 4.37 -12.31 -3.14
N THR A 67 3.24 -12.95 -3.46
CA THR A 67 2.74 -14.10 -2.72
C THR A 67 3.47 -15.40 -3.07
N GLU A 68 4.19 -15.45 -4.19
CA GLU A 68 5.06 -16.57 -4.57
C GLU A 68 6.33 -16.58 -3.71
N ALA A 69 6.86 -17.77 -3.45
CA ALA A 69 7.97 -17.96 -2.52
C ALA A 69 9.28 -17.31 -2.99
N ASP A 70 9.54 -17.34 -4.31
CA ASP A 70 10.76 -16.85 -4.97
C ASP A 70 10.66 -15.39 -5.40
N ALA A 71 9.46 -14.79 -5.42
CA ALA A 71 9.23 -13.46 -5.95
C ALA A 71 10.07 -12.39 -5.24
N ALA A 72 10.22 -12.49 -3.92
CA ALA A 72 11.01 -11.54 -3.14
C ALA A 72 12.52 -11.60 -3.52
N GLY A 73 13.03 -12.78 -3.84
CA GLY A 73 14.40 -12.97 -4.36
C GLY A 73 14.57 -12.32 -5.72
N ARG A 74 13.65 -12.58 -6.66
CA ARG A 74 13.67 -11.95 -8.01
C ARG A 74 13.59 -10.42 -7.94
N ILE A 75 12.81 -9.88 -7.00
CA ILE A 75 12.75 -8.42 -6.78
C ILE A 75 14.10 -7.92 -6.25
N ALA A 76 14.73 -8.63 -5.32
CA ALA A 76 16.04 -8.23 -4.78
C ALA A 76 17.14 -8.28 -5.86
N GLU A 77 17.14 -9.28 -6.72
CA GLU A 77 18.02 -9.36 -7.86
C GLU A 77 17.83 -8.18 -8.83
N GLU A 78 16.58 -7.85 -9.19
CA GLU A 78 16.27 -6.70 -10.04
C GLU A 78 16.75 -5.39 -9.42
N ILE A 79 16.54 -5.19 -8.12
CA ILE A 79 17.04 -3.99 -7.41
C ILE A 79 18.57 -3.96 -7.44
N ALA A 80 19.24 -5.09 -7.21
CA ALA A 80 20.72 -5.17 -7.22
C ALA A 80 21.35 -4.83 -8.58
N THR A 81 20.64 -5.05 -9.69
CA THR A 81 21.12 -4.63 -11.02
C THR A 81 21.12 -3.12 -11.23
N ARG A 82 20.34 -2.38 -10.43
CA ARG A 82 20.09 -0.93 -10.60
C ARG A 82 20.75 -0.10 -9.50
N TRP A 83 20.66 -0.59 -8.26
CA TRP A 83 21.06 0.17 -7.08
C TRP A 83 21.74 -0.73 -6.05
N ASP A 84 22.76 -0.19 -5.40
CA ASP A 84 23.42 -0.79 -4.24
C ASP A 84 22.67 -0.53 -2.92
N ALA A 85 21.76 0.45 -2.92
CA ALA A 85 20.98 0.86 -1.76
C ALA A 85 19.55 1.25 -2.17
N LEU A 86 18.63 1.25 -1.20
CA LEU A 86 17.23 1.65 -1.37
C LEU A 86 16.86 2.71 -0.32
N ASP A 87 16.21 3.78 -0.74
CA ASP A 87 15.82 4.86 0.17
C ASP A 87 14.36 4.75 0.60
N VAL A 88 13.50 4.19 -0.25
CA VAL A 88 12.07 4.05 0.04
C VAL A 88 11.53 2.70 -0.43
N LEU A 89 10.83 2.03 0.46
CA LEU A 89 9.98 0.87 0.14
C LEU A 89 8.52 1.21 0.46
N VAL A 90 7.65 1.11 -0.52
CA VAL A 90 6.20 1.14 -0.31
C VAL A 90 5.62 -0.24 -0.58
N THR A 91 4.89 -0.83 0.39
CA THR A 91 4.14 -2.07 0.19
C THR A 91 2.65 -1.75 0.13
N ALA A 92 2.09 -1.73 -1.07
CA ALA A 92 0.69 -1.43 -1.36
C ALA A 92 -0.08 -2.68 -1.83
N VAL A 93 0.27 -3.83 -1.28
CA VAL A 93 -0.35 -5.12 -1.56
C VAL A 93 -1.36 -5.47 -0.47
N GLY A 94 -2.47 -6.04 -0.88
CA GLY A 94 -3.48 -6.53 0.06
C GLY A 94 -4.90 -6.43 -0.50
N GLY A 95 -5.81 -7.09 0.19
CA GLY A 95 -7.21 -7.13 -0.18
C GLY A 95 -8.08 -7.61 0.98
N SER A 96 -9.38 -7.72 0.74
CA SER A 96 -10.33 -8.18 1.75
C SER A 96 -11.28 -9.23 1.17
N ILE A 97 -11.60 -10.22 1.99
CA ILE A 97 -12.68 -11.18 1.76
C ILE A 97 -13.89 -10.68 2.58
N ARG A 98 -15.06 -10.64 1.95
CA ARG A 98 -16.33 -10.40 2.64
C ARG A 98 -17.12 -11.69 2.69
N SER A 99 -17.29 -12.22 3.90
CA SER A 99 -18.04 -13.44 4.15
C SER A 99 -18.54 -13.46 5.59
N ALA A 100 -19.54 -14.25 5.90
CA ALA A 100 -19.85 -14.61 7.28
C ALA A 100 -18.71 -15.47 7.85
N PHE A 101 -18.50 -15.41 9.15
CA PHE A 101 -17.40 -16.15 9.79
C PHE A 101 -17.49 -17.67 9.57
N ALA A 102 -18.70 -18.21 9.65
CA ALA A 102 -18.94 -19.64 9.51
C ALA A 102 -18.68 -20.19 8.11
N ASP A 103 -18.67 -19.33 7.09
CA ASP A 103 -18.47 -19.69 5.68
C ASP A 103 -17.01 -19.62 5.25
N LEU A 104 -16.11 -19.17 6.14
CA LEU A 104 -14.68 -19.02 5.85
C LEU A 104 -13.92 -20.32 6.16
N SER A 105 -13.24 -20.83 5.15
CA SER A 105 -12.32 -21.98 5.29
C SER A 105 -10.95 -21.56 5.83
N ASP A 106 -10.18 -22.54 6.32
CA ASP A 106 -8.77 -22.30 6.68
C ASP A 106 -7.95 -21.82 5.47
N GLU A 107 -8.29 -22.27 4.27
CA GLU A 107 -7.68 -21.81 3.03
C GLU A 107 -7.89 -20.31 2.77
N ASP A 108 -9.08 -19.78 3.03
CA ASP A 108 -9.37 -18.34 2.93
C ASP A 108 -8.48 -17.54 3.90
N TRP A 109 -8.32 -18.06 5.13
CA TRP A 109 -7.44 -17.44 6.13
C TRP A 109 -5.98 -17.45 5.68
N LEU A 110 -5.45 -18.60 5.24
CA LEU A 110 -4.06 -18.74 4.79
C LEU A 110 -3.77 -17.91 3.52
N HIS A 111 -4.68 -17.94 2.55
CA HIS A 111 -4.56 -17.13 1.34
C HIS A 111 -4.53 -15.63 1.69
N ASN A 112 -5.47 -15.17 2.49
CA ASN A 112 -5.53 -13.77 2.88
C ASN A 112 -4.34 -13.35 3.76
N TYR A 113 -3.83 -14.24 4.63
CA TYR A 113 -2.59 -14.06 5.39
C TYR A 113 -1.40 -13.88 4.44
N SER A 114 -1.24 -14.79 3.48
CA SER A 114 -0.17 -14.69 2.48
C SER A 114 -0.22 -13.36 1.72
N PHE A 115 -1.42 -12.94 1.33
CA PHE A 115 -1.63 -11.74 0.54
C PHE A 115 -1.48 -10.44 1.34
N ASN A 116 -1.87 -10.37 2.61
CA ASN A 116 -1.82 -9.13 3.39
C ASN A 116 -0.59 -9.03 4.30
N ILE A 117 -0.14 -10.13 4.90
CA ILE A 117 0.95 -10.12 5.88
C ILE A 117 2.25 -10.58 5.25
N LEU A 118 2.25 -11.82 4.74
CA LEU A 118 3.48 -12.46 4.30
C LEU A 118 4.11 -11.76 3.08
N SER A 119 3.30 -11.21 2.19
CA SER A 119 3.76 -10.35 1.10
C SER A 119 4.57 -9.15 1.59
N THR A 120 4.06 -8.45 2.61
CA THR A 120 4.74 -7.31 3.24
C THR A 120 6.02 -7.75 3.95
N VAL A 121 5.96 -8.85 4.71
CA VAL A 121 7.15 -9.43 5.39
C VAL A 121 8.23 -9.82 4.39
N ARG A 122 7.87 -10.48 3.28
CA ARG A 122 8.81 -10.87 2.23
C ARG A 122 9.47 -9.66 1.58
N ALA A 123 8.67 -8.64 1.22
CA ALA A 123 9.19 -7.41 0.61
C ALA A 123 10.17 -6.68 1.55
N ILE A 124 9.80 -6.47 2.81
CA ILE A 124 10.68 -5.80 3.78
C ILE A 124 11.96 -6.61 3.99
N ARG A 125 11.84 -7.93 4.23
CA ARG A 125 13.00 -8.81 4.48
C ARG A 125 13.99 -8.80 3.31
N ALA A 126 13.50 -8.90 2.07
CA ALA A 126 14.36 -8.90 0.88
C ALA A 126 15.02 -7.54 0.65
N MET A 127 14.35 -6.44 0.99
CA MET A 127 14.89 -5.08 0.81
C MET A 127 15.75 -4.60 1.97
N LEU A 128 15.73 -5.28 3.11
CA LEU A 128 16.45 -4.84 4.31
C LEU A 128 17.96 -4.57 4.08
N PRO A 129 18.73 -5.42 3.36
CA PRO A 129 20.13 -5.14 3.07
C PRO A 129 20.36 -3.85 2.28
N PHE A 130 19.42 -3.48 1.40
CA PHE A 130 19.49 -2.24 0.61
C PHE A 130 19.05 -1.03 1.42
N LEU A 131 17.99 -1.16 2.25
CA LEU A 131 17.51 -0.11 3.13
C LEU A 131 18.57 0.31 4.15
N LYS A 132 19.35 -0.64 4.70
CA LYS A 132 20.46 -0.35 5.62
C LYS A 132 21.56 0.52 5.01
N ARG A 133 21.66 0.56 3.69
CA ARG A 133 22.61 1.41 2.94
C ARG A 133 21.95 2.67 2.36
N GLY A 134 20.63 2.81 2.55
CA GLY A 134 19.86 3.93 2.05
C GLY A 134 20.16 5.26 2.74
N ASN A 135 19.84 6.34 2.05
CA ASN A 135 19.90 7.69 2.63
C ASN A 135 18.53 8.02 3.26
N SER A 136 18.47 8.20 4.58
CA SER A 136 17.23 8.44 5.32
C SER A 136 16.12 7.41 4.97
N PRO A 137 16.38 6.09 5.14
CA PRO A 137 15.52 5.05 4.60
C PRO A 137 14.15 5.01 5.27
N ALA A 138 13.12 4.73 4.47
CA ALA A 138 11.75 4.65 4.95
C ALA A 138 10.98 3.48 4.31
N VAL A 139 10.20 2.79 5.14
CA VAL A 139 9.21 1.81 4.71
C VAL A 139 7.81 2.33 5.02
N VAL A 140 6.94 2.34 4.03
CA VAL A 140 5.52 2.66 4.23
C VAL A 140 4.66 1.47 3.83
N VAL A 141 3.93 0.95 4.82
CA VAL A 141 3.02 -0.19 4.65
C VAL A 141 1.59 0.32 4.45
N LEU A 142 0.92 -0.14 3.40
CA LEU A 142 -0.49 0.17 3.19
C LEU A 142 -1.37 -0.81 3.98
N GLY A 143 -1.87 -0.35 5.11
CA GLY A 143 -2.81 -1.07 5.96
C GLY A 143 -4.27 -0.89 5.53
N ALA A 144 -5.12 -0.61 6.50
CA ALA A 144 -6.51 -0.18 6.32
C ALA A 144 -7.04 0.45 7.62
N ALA A 145 -8.01 1.34 7.52
CA ALA A 145 -8.72 1.88 8.69
C ALA A 145 -9.40 0.76 9.51
N SER A 146 -9.79 -0.34 8.86
CA SER A 146 -10.37 -1.53 9.52
C SER A 146 -9.41 -2.24 10.48
N ALA A 147 -8.12 -1.94 10.46
CA ALA A 147 -7.18 -2.42 11.45
C ALA A 147 -7.45 -1.85 12.87
N LYS A 148 -8.01 -0.64 12.94
CA LYS A 148 -8.38 0.05 14.19
C LYS A 148 -9.89 0.03 14.46
N MET A 149 -10.70 -0.04 13.42
CA MET A 149 -12.16 -0.14 13.51
C MET A 149 -12.65 -1.27 12.60
N PRO A 150 -12.80 -2.49 13.12
CA PRO A 150 -13.23 -3.66 12.34
C PRO A 150 -14.59 -3.46 11.68
N TYR A 151 -14.71 -3.86 10.42
CA TYR A 151 -15.97 -3.84 9.67
C TYR A 151 -16.64 -5.21 9.73
N ALA A 152 -17.96 -5.22 9.78
CA ALA A 152 -18.76 -6.44 9.69
C ALA A 152 -18.46 -7.22 8.40
N HIS A 153 -18.50 -8.53 8.46
CA HIS A 153 -18.27 -9.45 7.34
C HIS A 153 -16.90 -9.32 6.67
N GLN A 154 -15.88 -8.80 7.37
CA GLN A 154 -14.51 -8.68 6.87
C GLN A 154 -13.47 -9.21 7.90
N ILE A 155 -13.84 -10.19 8.71
CA ILE A 155 -13.04 -10.62 9.86
C ILE A 155 -11.61 -11.01 9.48
N VAL A 156 -11.41 -11.77 8.41
CA VAL A 156 -10.07 -12.18 7.95
C VAL A 156 -9.19 -10.96 7.66
N SER A 157 -9.75 -10.00 6.91
CA SER A 157 -9.05 -8.77 6.58
C SER A 157 -8.81 -7.90 7.82
N ASN A 158 -9.79 -7.78 8.72
CA ASN A 158 -9.65 -7.00 9.94
C ASN A 158 -8.49 -7.52 10.80
N VAL A 159 -8.42 -8.87 11.00
CA VAL A 159 -7.36 -9.52 11.79
C VAL A 159 -6.00 -9.31 11.14
N HIS A 160 -5.87 -9.56 9.85
CA HIS A 160 -4.58 -9.42 9.17
C HIS A 160 -4.13 -7.95 9.08
N LYS A 161 -5.05 -7.02 8.84
CA LYS A 161 -4.69 -5.59 8.82
C LYS A 161 -4.31 -5.07 10.21
N ALA A 162 -4.94 -5.57 11.29
CA ALA A 162 -4.48 -5.30 12.65
C ALA A 162 -3.08 -5.89 12.92
N GLY A 163 -2.80 -7.10 12.40
CA GLY A 163 -1.47 -7.72 12.46
C GLY A 163 -0.37 -6.87 11.84
N LEU A 164 -0.66 -6.12 10.75
CA LEU A 164 0.29 -5.18 10.16
C LEU A 164 0.69 -4.05 11.12
N LEU A 165 -0.20 -3.61 12.01
CA LEU A 165 0.13 -2.58 13.01
C LEU A 165 1.18 -3.10 13.99
N GLY A 166 1.02 -4.34 14.46
CA GLY A 166 2.01 -5.02 15.32
C GLY A 166 3.34 -5.18 14.59
N LEU A 167 3.33 -5.65 13.33
CA LEU A 167 4.52 -5.78 12.50
C LEU A 167 5.27 -4.44 12.37
N VAL A 168 4.58 -3.39 11.97
CA VAL A 168 5.17 -2.04 11.79
C VAL A 168 5.75 -1.51 13.09
N LYS A 169 5.03 -1.65 14.19
CA LYS A 169 5.48 -1.18 15.51
C LYS A 169 6.74 -1.89 15.98
N THR A 170 6.79 -3.21 15.81
CA THR A 170 7.94 -4.03 16.22
C THR A 170 9.16 -3.73 15.37
N LEU A 171 9.02 -3.74 14.03
CA LEU A 171 10.13 -3.49 13.13
C LEU A 171 10.67 -2.05 13.23
N ALA A 172 9.81 -1.08 13.52
CA ALA A 172 10.25 0.31 13.75
C ALA A 172 11.22 0.41 14.95
N GLY A 173 10.99 -0.36 16.03
CA GLY A 173 11.90 -0.45 17.15
C GLY A 173 13.18 -1.22 16.81
N GLU A 174 13.04 -2.34 16.12
CA GLU A 174 14.16 -3.23 15.76
C GLU A 174 15.19 -2.53 14.84
N PHE A 175 14.72 -1.78 13.86
CA PHE A 175 15.60 -1.13 12.86
C PHE A 175 15.84 0.37 13.09
N ALA A 176 15.45 0.89 14.25
CA ALA A 176 15.71 2.30 14.60
C ALA A 176 17.21 2.64 14.61
N ALA A 177 18.06 1.72 15.12
CA ALA A 177 19.51 1.90 15.13
C ALA A 177 20.13 1.92 13.72
N ASP A 178 19.48 1.31 12.74
CA ASP A 178 19.87 1.36 11.33
C ASP A 178 19.33 2.65 10.62
N GLY A 179 18.64 3.53 11.35
CA GLY A 179 18.04 4.74 10.81
C GLY A 179 16.79 4.51 9.93
N ILE A 180 16.25 3.28 9.88
CA ILE A 180 15.12 2.91 9.04
C ILE A 180 13.81 3.28 9.75
N ARG A 181 13.02 4.17 9.15
CA ARG A 181 11.68 4.50 9.63
C ARG A 181 10.66 3.57 8.99
N ILE A 182 9.74 3.04 9.78
CA ILE A 182 8.70 2.12 9.30
C ILE A 182 7.35 2.60 9.82
N ASN A 183 6.43 2.92 8.90
CA ASN A 183 5.11 3.44 9.24
C ASN A 183 4.01 2.75 8.41
N CYS A 184 2.78 2.85 8.86
CA CYS A 184 1.59 2.34 8.20
C CYS A 184 0.64 3.48 7.84
N VAL A 185 0.09 3.45 6.63
CA VAL A 185 -1.07 4.27 6.25
C VAL A 185 -2.29 3.38 6.21
N GLY A 186 -3.35 3.77 6.93
CA GLY A 186 -4.62 3.08 6.99
C GLY A 186 -5.69 3.77 6.14
N PRO A 187 -5.88 3.41 4.86
CA PRO A 187 -6.93 4.00 4.04
C PRO A 187 -8.32 3.63 4.56
N GLY A 188 -9.23 4.59 4.45
CA GLY A 188 -10.66 4.33 4.48
C GLY A 188 -11.18 3.81 3.14
N ARG A 189 -12.44 4.18 2.83
CA ARG A 189 -13.06 3.86 1.53
C ARG A 189 -12.46 4.78 0.46
N THR A 190 -11.73 4.17 -0.50
CA THR A 190 -10.99 4.88 -1.55
C THR A 190 -11.43 4.39 -2.92
N LEU A 191 -11.64 5.30 -3.87
CA LEU A 191 -12.04 5.01 -5.26
C LEU A 191 -10.90 4.32 -6.02
N THR A 192 -10.83 3.01 -5.88
CA THR A 192 -9.84 2.14 -6.53
C THR A 192 -10.57 1.02 -7.28
N PRO A 193 -9.93 0.30 -8.20
CA PRO A 193 -10.52 -0.86 -8.85
C PRO A 193 -11.11 -1.90 -7.88
N LEU A 194 -10.57 -2.00 -6.67
CA LEU A 194 -11.15 -2.86 -5.63
C LEU A 194 -12.57 -2.42 -5.26
N TRP A 195 -12.82 -1.12 -5.13
CA TRP A 195 -14.13 -0.60 -4.75
C TRP A 195 -15.07 -0.46 -5.94
N THR A 196 -14.59 -0.07 -7.12
CA THR A 196 -15.44 -0.01 -8.32
C THR A 196 -15.96 -1.40 -8.68
N ASN A 197 -15.09 -2.41 -8.76
CA ASN A 197 -15.51 -3.79 -9.03
C ASN A 197 -16.48 -4.34 -7.96
N ARG A 198 -16.30 -3.94 -6.70
CA ARG A 198 -17.21 -4.31 -5.62
C ARG A 198 -18.56 -3.62 -5.77
N ALA A 199 -18.58 -2.33 -6.08
CA ALA A 199 -19.81 -1.59 -6.30
C ALA A 199 -20.61 -2.15 -7.47
N ASP A 200 -19.94 -2.48 -8.59
CA ASP A 200 -20.58 -3.10 -9.76
C ASP A 200 -21.21 -4.45 -9.41
N LYS A 201 -20.49 -5.31 -8.67
CA LYS A 201 -21.03 -6.60 -8.22
C LYS A 201 -22.25 -6.43 -7.31
N MET A 202 -22.17 -5.57 -6.30
CA MET A 202 -23.29 -5.31 -5.37
C MET A 202 -24.49 -4.68 -6.09
N ALA A 203 -24.24 -3.78 -7.04
CA ALA A 203 -25.26 -3.15 -7.85
C ALA A 203 -26.04 -4.19 -8.67
N ALA A 204 -25.34 -5.12 -9.32
CA ALA A 204 -25.94 -6.22 -10.06
C ALA A 204 -26.77 -7.16 -9.16
N GLU A 205 -26.22 -7.56 -7.99
CA GLU A 205 -26.90 -8.44 -7.02
C GLU A 205 -28.19 -7.80 -6.44
N ARG A 206 -28.19 -6.47 -6.28
CA ARG A 206 -29.29 -5.73 -5.63
C ARG A 206 -30.21 -5.02 -6.61
N ASN A 207 -29.93 -5.13 -7.92
CA ASN A 207 -30.66 -4.45 -9.00
C ASN A 207 -30.78 -2.92 -8.79
N VAL A 208 -29.66 -2.29 -8.45
CA VAL A 208 -29.49 -0.84 -8.28
C VAL A 208 -28.30 -0.35 -9.11
N SER A 209 -28.09 0.96 -9.19
CA SER A 209 -26.92 1.51 -9.87
C SER A 209 -25.65 1.47 -8.96
N PRO A 210 -24.44 1.40 -9.53
CA PRO A 210 -23.18 1.56 -8.76
C PRO A 210 -23.14 2.89 -7.99
N ALA A 211 -23.74 3.95 -8.51
CA ALA A 211 -23.82 5.25 -7.85
C ALA A 211 -24.62 5.18 -6.53
N GLU A 212 -25.72 4.42 -6.51
CA GLU A 212 -26.49 4.20 -5.29
C GLU A 212 -25.68 3.42 -4.24
N ILE A 213 -24.87 2.45 -4.64
CA ILE A 213 -23.94 1.74 -3.74
C ILE A 213 -22.92 2.71 -3.16
N PHE A 214 -22.29 3.54 -3.98
CA PHE A 214 -21.35 4.55 -3.47
C PHE A 214 -22.02 5.55 -2.53
N ALA A 215 -23.22 6.03 -2.85
CA ALA A 215 -23.98 6.95 -2.00
C ALA A 215 -24.32 6.31 -0.65
N GLU A 216 -24.76 5.03 -0.65
CA GLU A 216 -25.03 4.29 0.58
C GLU A 216 -23.79 4.19 1.48
N PHE A 217 -22.68 3.74 0.91
CA PHE A 217 -21.44 3.56 1.67
C PHE A 217 -20.78 4.89 2.08
N SER A 218 -21.08 6.00 1.41
CA SER A 218 -20.59 7.31 1.79
C SER A 218 -21.23 7.84 3.08
N LYS A 219 -22.43 7.39 3.43
CA LYS A 219 -23.16 7.84 4.65
C LYS A 219 -22.42 7.56 5.95
N ASP A 220 -21.60 6.50 5.98
CA ASP A 220 -20.80 6.15 7.17
C ASP A 220 -19.53 7.01 7.31
N ILE A 221 -19.15 7.75 6.28
CA ILE A 221 -17.95 8.55 6.24
C ILE A 221 -18.31 9.98 6.68
N PRO A 222 -17.75 10.53 7.76
CA PRO A 222 -18.03 11.90 8.19
C PRO A 222 -17.80 12.96 7.11
N LEU A 223 -16.78 12.81 6.24
CA LEU A 223 -16.58 13.69 5.08
C LEU A 223 -17.57 13.44 3.92
N GLY A 224 -18.50 12.48 4.03
CA GLY A 224 -19.60 12.24 3.11
C GLY A 224 -19.23 11.65 1.75
N ARG A 225 -17.98 11.26 1.53
CA ARG A 225 -17.49 10.73 0.25
C ARG A 225 -16.34 9.75 0.41
N PHE A 226 -16.12 8.96 -0.63
CA PHE A 226 -14.89 8.20 -0.78
C PHE A 226 -13.69 9.14 -1.02
N ALA A 227 -12.51 8.70 -0.61
CA ALA A 227 -11.26 9.36 -0.97
C ALA A 227 -10.86 9.02 -2.40
N GLU A 228 -10.19 9.97 -3.06
CA GLU A 228 -9.41 9.66 -4.27
C GLU A 228 -8.10 8.99 -3.87
N PRO A 229 -7.52 8.11 -4.71
CA PRO A 229 -6.22 7.49 -4.43
C PRO A 229 -5.11 8.50 -4.14
N ASP A 230 -5.13 9.64 -4.81
CA ASP A 230 -4.14 10.71 -4.62
C ASP A 230 -4.20 11.34 -3.21
N GLU A 231 -5.38 11.40 -2.58
CA GLU A 231 -5.52 11.93 -1.21
C GLU A 231 -4.84 11.01 -0.18
N VAL A 232 -4.90 9.71 -0.39
CA VAL A 232 -4.19 8.74 0.47
C VAL A 232 -2.69 8.74 0.16
N ALA A 233 -2.34 8.86 -1.11
CA ALA A 233 -0.95 8.86 -1.59
C ALA A 233 -0.14 10.02 -1.00
N VAL A 234 -0.76 11.19 -0.73
CA VAL A 234 -0.10 12.31 -0.04
C VAL A 234 0.50 11.88 1.30
N MET A 235 -0.25 11.11 2.11
CA MET A 235 0.25 10.63 3.40
C MET A 235 1.34 9.55 3.21
N VAL A 236 1.20 8.67 2.21
CA VAL A 236 2.24 7.68 1.86
C VAL A 236 3.53 8.40 1.50
N SER A 237 3.47 9.39 0.61
CA SER A 237 4.63 10.17 0.16
C SER A 237 5.25 10.97 1.31
N PHE A 238 4.44 11.60 2.17
CA PHE A 238 4.95 12.32 3.33
C PHE A 238 5.72 11.40 4.29
N LEU A 239 5.16 10.25 4.66
CA LEU A 239 5.81 9.30 5.57
C LEU A 239 7.07 8.67 4.95
N ALA A 240 7.12 8.53 3.62
CA ALA A 240 8.29 8.07 2.88
C ALA A 240 9.39 9.13 2.76
N SER A 241 9.05 10.42 2.91
CA SER A 241 9.98 11.54 2.71
C SER A 241 10.89 11.79 3.91
N PRO A 242 12.06 12.42 3.73
CA PRO A 242 12.91 12.86 4.83
C PRO A 242 12.23 13.85 5.79
N LEU A 243 11.18 14.55 5.36
CA LEU A 243 10.44 15.47 6.21
C LEU A 243 9.76 14.78 7.40
N ALA A 244 9.46 13.47 7.27
CA ALA A 244 8.93 12.66 8.36
C ALA A 244 10.04 12.03 9.23
N SER A 245 11.21 12.67 9.34
CA SER A 245 12.42 12.14 10.00
C SER A 245 12.22 11.71 11.47
N TYR A 246 11.24 12.27 12.15
CA TYR A 246 10.93 11.92 13.55
C TYR A 246 9.65 11.09 13.71
N VAL A 247 9.17 10.50 12.59
CA VAL A 247 7.94 9.68 12.57
C VAL A 247 8.30 8.24 12.22
N THR A 248 8.18 7.34 13.20
CA THR A 248 8.36 5.89 13.01
C THR A 248 7.43 5.09 13.91
N GLY A 249 7.05 3.88 13.52
CA GLY A 249 6.15 3.01 14.25
C GLY A 249 4.71 3.53 14.34
N GLN A 250 4.31 4.45 13.46
CA GLN A 250 2.97 5.03 13.47
C GLN A 250 2.05 4.35 12.47
N ALA A 251 0.75 4.31 12.81
CA ALA A 251 -0.32 3.93 11.92
C ALA A 251 -1.29 5.12 11.77
N VAL A 252 -1.21 5.80 10.64
CA VAL A 252 -1.98 7.00 10.35
C VAL A 252 -3.15 6.64 9.45
N ASN A 253 -4.37 6.89 9.91
CA ASN A 253 -5.56 6.72 9.10
C ASN A 253 -5.76 7.90 8.15
N VAL A 254 -6.11 7.59 6.90
CA VAL A 254 -6.59 8.53 5.88
C VAL A 254 -7.94 8.01 5.42
N ASP A 255 -8.98 8.33 6.15
CA ASP A 255 -10.23 7.58 6.13
C ASP A 255 -11.51 8.44 6.17
N GLY A 256 -11.38 9.76 6.07
CA GLY A 256 -12.51 10.68 6.10
C GLY A 256 -13.25 10.72 7.45
N GLY A 257 -12.61 10.21 8.51
CA GLY A 257 -13.18 10.14 9.87
C GLY A 257 -14.04 8.90 10.12
N ILE A 258 -14.00 7.89 9.24
CA ILE A 258 -14.85 6.69 9.40
C ILE A 258 -14.46 5.87 10.64
N ALA A 259 -13.19 5.80 11.00
CA ALA A 259 -12.73 5.16 12.23
C ALA A 259 -12.97 6.09 13.42
N ARG A 260 -13.86 5.69 14.33
CA ARG A 260 -14.32 6.52 15.45
C ARG A 260 -13.52 6.29 16.76
N GLY A 261 -12.55 5.37 16.75
CA GLY A 261 -11.72 5.12 17.92
C GLY A 261 -10.67 6.21 18.14
N LEU A 262 -10.27 6.42 19.38
CA LEU A 262 -9.19 7.35 19.75
C LEU A 262 -7.80 6.77 19.44
N LEU A 263 -7.67 5.44 19.31
CA LEU A 263 -6.42 4.71 19.11
C LEU A 263 -6.42 4.01 17.74
#